data_dbdb5e8e93ba269356a6fa6712dbc078
#
_entry.id   dbdb5e8e93ba269356a6fa6712dbc078
#
_cell.length_a   1.000
_cell.length_b   1.000
_cell.length_c   1.000
_cell.angle_alpha   90.00
_cell.angle_beta   90.00
_cell.angle_gamma   90.00
#
_symmetry.space_group_name_H-M   'P 1'
#
loop_
_entity.id
_entity.type
_entity.pdbx_description
1 polymer ?
#
loop_
_entity_poly.entity_id
_entity_poly.type
_entity_poly.pdbx_seq_one_letter_code
_entity_poly.pdbx_strand_id
1 'polypeptide(L)'
;MSMKRSIMLSLMLLCSIGLISGCGTNEKPAAAVEQYPNKPITIIVPFSPGGGHDMMSRAMEKLAQKHLGQTFVIKNVPGASGTIGWNELTTSEPDGYTLGTVATSAMLQPLYKTTQYHYPSALEPLVQVMDMSVIVVVRAEQPWNDMKDLINYAKEHPGEIKFGHSGLGTGSHIAGEMINMKAGVNMPQVPFKGDSESLASLLGGHIQAIIAPPPIIKEYVKSGRLKVLGIASTKRINDPILSNVPTLQEQGVDVVFSFWYGLAVHKGMPKEIKAKLLAGLEKIVNDPEYVDNMKKMGMDVEYLGQQEFEEKWLSDYTRLSKIVKESGIAEKIAAQKN
;
A
#
# COMPACT_ATOMS: atom_id res chain seq x y z
N MET A 1 -85.47 -11.27 -4.76
CA MET A 1 -84.47 -10.22 -4.40
C MET A 1 -83.41 -10.75 -3.43
N SER A 2 -82.87 -11.97 -3.66
CA SER A 2 -81.91 -12.56 -2.66
C SER A 2 -80.65 -13.24 -3.27
N MET A 3 -80.60 -13.37 -4.58
CA MET A 3 -79.50 -14.17 -5.22
C MET A 3 -78.32 -13.30 -5.75
N LYS A 4 -78.48 -11.99 -5.83
CA LYS A 4 -77.42 -11.05 -6.28
C LYS A 4 -76.52 -10.51 -5.15
N ARG A 5 -76.87 -10.68 -3.89
CA ARG A 5 -76.07 -10.23 -2.76
C ARG A 5 -75.02 -11.25 -2.27
N SER A 6 -75.22 -12.56 -2.51
CA SER A 6 -74.26 -13.59 -2.08
C SER A 6 -73.05 -13.72 -3.05
N ILE A 7 -73.16 -13.32 -4.31
CA ILE A 7 -72.03 -13.42 -5.27
C ILE A 7 -71.06 -12.25 -5.06
N MET A 8 -71.54 -11.12 -4.54
CA MET A 8 -70.68 -9.94 -4.32
C MET A 8 -69.82 -10.02 -3.03
N LEU A 9 -70.23 -10.85 -2.05
CA LEU A 9 -69.45 -11.10 -0.83
C LEU A 9 -68.36 -12.18 -1.01
N SER A 10 -68.50 -13.12 -1.94
CA SER A 10 -67.50 -14.13 -2.25
C SER A 10 -66.37 -13.62 -3.14
N LEU A 11 -66.56 -12.49 -3.89
CA LEU A 11 -65.50 -11.93 -4.71
C LEU A 11 -64.60 -10.94 -3.94
N MET A 12 -65.03 -10.44 -2.74
CA MET A 12 -64.20 -9.57 -1.91
C MET A 12 -63.28 -10.32 -0.95
N LEU A 13 -63.42 -11.63 -0.77
CA LEU A 13 -62.58 -12.44 0.11
C LEU A 13 -61.42 -13.11 -0.62
N LEU A 14 -61.35 -13.02 -1.94
CA LEU A 14 -60.25 -13.57 -2.75
C LEU A 14 -59.16 -12.53 -3.15
N CYS A 15 -59.36 -11.23 -2.83
CA CYS A 15 -58.36 -10.17 -3.13
C CYS A 15 -57.47 -9.77 -1.94
N SER A 16 -57.57 -10.42 -0.77
CA SER A 16 -56.79 -10.07 0.43
C SER A 16 -55.63 -11.02 0.77
N ILE A 17 -55.26 -11.94 -0.13
CA ILE A 17 -54.13 -12.90 0.07
C ILE A 17 -52.97 -12.64 -0.95
N GLY A 18 -52.84 -11.43 -1.45
CA GLY A 18 -51.85 -11.10 -2.51
C GLY A 18 -50.83 -10.03 -2.18
N LEU A 19 -50.60 -9.64 -0.91
CA LEU A 19 -49.66 -8.58 -0.53
C LEU A 19 -48.78 -8.92 0.68
N ILE A 20 -48.24 -10.14 0.70
CA ILE A 20 -47.07 -10.48 1.52
C ILE A 20 -46.03 -11.03 0.53
N SER A 21 -45.42 -10.15 -0.22
CA SER A 21 -44.26 -10.48 -1.01
C SER A 21 -43.14 -9.51 -0.74
N GLY A 22 -42.21 -10.00 0.05
CA GLY A 22 -40.81 -9.81 -0.19
C GLY A 22 -40.21 -8.50 0.27
N CYS A 23 -39.91 -8.34 1.55
CA CYS A 23 -38.62 -7.77 1.90
C CYS A 23 -37.58 -8.77 1.39
N GLY A 24 -37.16 -8.61 0.15
CA GLY A 24 -35.98 -9.27 -0.40
C GLY A 24 -34.76 -8.69 0.30
N THR A 25 -34.34 -9.34 1.38
CA THR A 25 -32.94 -9.25 1.80
C THR A 25 -32.12 -9.74 0.62
N ASN A 26 -31.23 -8.90 0.10
CA ASN A 26 -30.25 -9.23 -0.91
C ASN A 26 -29.19 -10.19 -0.33
N GLU A 27 -29.61 -11.34 0.16
CA GLU A 27 -28.74 -12.45 0.47
C GLU A 27 -28.35 -13.09 -0.87
N LYS A 28 -27.12 -12.85 -1.32
CA LYS A 28 -26.52 -13.66 -2.37
C LYS A 28 -26.68 -15.14 -1.98
N PRO A 29 -27.17 -16.00 -2.88
CA PRO A 29 -27.52 -17.38 -2.53
C PRO A 29 -26.35 -18.10 -1.85
N ALA A 30 -26.59 -18.87 -0.82
CA ALA A 30 -25.58 -19.65 -0.08
C ALA A 30 -24.70 -20.51 -1.01
N ALA A 31 -25.22 -20.98 -2.13
CA ALA A 31 -24.50 -21.71 -3.17
C ALA A 31 -23.34 -20.91 -3.81
N ALA A 32 -23.43 -19.58 -3.90
CA ALA A 32 -22.34 -18.76 -4.45
C ALA A 32 -21.19 -18.62 -3.44
N VAL A 33 -21.46 -18.71 -2.16
CA VAL A 33 -20.44 -18.69 -1.09
C VAL A 33 -19.73 -20.04 -1.01
N GLU A 34 -20.42 -21.16 -1.17
CA GLU A 34 -19.78 -22.50 -1.15
C GLU A 34 -18.73 -22.66 -2.23
N GLN A 35 -18.95 -22.08 -3.42
CA GLN A 35 -18.07 -22.18 -4.58
C GLN A 35 -16.99 -21.10 -4.66
N TYR A 36 -16.94 -20.14 -3.73
CA TYR A 36 -15.90 -19.11 -3.74
C TYR A 36 -14.55 -19.66 -3.24
N PRO A 37 -13.42 -19.34 -3.92
CA PRO A 37 -13.33 -18.73 -5.25
C PRO A 37 -13.48 -19.78 -6.38
N ASN A 38 -14.20 -19.44 -7.45
CA ASN A 38 -14.39 -20.31 -8.61
C ASN A 38 -13.84 -19.73 -9.94
N LYS A 39 -13.20 -18.57 -9.87
CA LYS A 39 -12.50 -17.89 -10.95
C LYS A 39 -11.26 -17.18 -10.42
N PRO A 40 -10.29 -16.79 -11.26
CA PRO A 40 -9.11 -16.05 -10.84
C PRO A 40 -9.46 -14.77 -10.07
N ILE A 41 -8.62 -14.42 -9.09
CA ILE A 41 -8.74 -13.21 -8.27
C ILE A 41 -7.74 -12.19 -8.79
N THR A 42 -8.19 -10.98 -9.09
CA THR A 42 -7.33 -9.88 -9.54
C THR A 42 -6.71 -9.16 -8.34
N ILE A 43 -5.41 -8.88 -8.40
CA ILE A 43 -4.73 -7.97 -7.47
C ILE A 43 -4.32 -6.72 -8.24
N ILE A 44 -4.96 -5.58 -7.93
CA ILE A 44 -4.57 -4.27 -8.45
C ILE A 44 -3.32 -3.83 -7.71
N VAL A 45 -2.26 -3.54 -8.47
CA VAL A 45 -1.01 -2.96 -7.97
C VAL A 45 -0.94 -1.51 -8.46
N PRO A 46 -1.07 -0.50 -7.58
CA PRO A 46 -1.22 0.91 -7.96
C PRO A 46 0.10 1.59 -8.35
N PHE A 47 1.14 0.82 -8.64
CA PHE A 47 2.48 1.28 -8.98
C PHE A 47 3.07 0.50 -10.17
N SER A 48 4.19 1.02 -10.71
CA SER A 48 4.90 0.39 -11.84
C SER A 48 5.39 -1.02 -11.51
N PRO A 49 5.45 -1.92 -12.51
CA PRO A 49 6.06 -3.24 -12.36
C PRO A 49 7.49 -3.18 -11.81
N GLY A 50 7.90 -4.19 -11.07
CA GLY A 50 9.24 -4.32 -10.48
C GLY A 50 9.47 -3.50 -9.20
N GLY A 51 8.47 -2.75 -8.72
CA GLY A 51 8.50 -2.12 -7.41
C GLY A 51 8.06 -3.09 -6.29
N GLY A 52 8.22 -2.67 -5.02
CA GLY A 52 7.93 -3.54 -3.86
C GLY A 52 6.52 -4.13 -3.84
N HIS A 53 5.50 -3.35 -4.20
CA HIS A 53 4.12 -3.84 -4.33
C HIS A 53 3.97 -4.96 -5.38
N ASP A 54 4.61 -4.80 -6.53
CA ASP A 54 4.55 -5.78 -7.61
C ASP A 54 5.31 -7.06 -7.24
N MET A 55 6.50 -6.94 -6.67
CA MET A 55 7.32 -8.06 -6.21
C MET A 55 6.57 -8.90 -5.16
N MET A 56 5.99 -8.25 -4.15
CA MET A 56 5.16 -8.87 -3.12
C MET A 56 4.00 -9.66 -3.71
N SER A 57 3.26 -9.03 -4.64
CA SER A 57 2.07 -9.65 -5.26
C SER A 57 2.43 -10.85 -6.12
N ARG A 58 3.52 -10.77 -6.90
CA ARG A 58 3.99 -11.88 -7.75
C ARG A 58 4.53 -13.05 -6.93
N ALA A 59 5.09 -12.80 -5.76
CA ALA A 59 5.47 -13.86 -4.85
C ALA A 59 4.25 -14.63 -4.32
N MET A 60 3.10 -13.97 -4.12
CA MET A 60 1.85 -14.60 -3.72
C MET A 60 1.19 -15.40 -4.87
N GLU A 61 1.35 -14.94 -6.12
CA GLU A 61 0.69 -15.52 -7.30
C GLU A 61 0.88 -17.03 -7.40
N LYS A 62 2.12 -17.51 -7.19
CA LYS A 62 2.46 -18.92 -7.27
C LYS A 62 1.78 -19.79 -6.20
N LEU A 63 1.42 -19.23 -5.07
CA LEU A 63 0.86 -19.94 -3.92
C LEU A 63 -0.67 -19.84 -3.84
N ALA A 64 -1.28 -18.94 -4.60
CA ALA A 64 -2.72 -18.73 -4.59
C ALA A 64 -3.49 -20.00 -5.00
N GLN A 65 -3.03 -20.72 -6.04
CA GLN A 65 -3.63 -21.97 -6.45
C GLN A 65 -3.57 -23.04 -5.34
N LYS A 66 -2.48 -23.10 -4.60
CA LYS A 66 -2.28 -24.08 -3.50
C LYS A 66 -3.22 -23.81 -2.32
N HIS A 67 -3.43 -22.54 -1.96
CA HIS A 67 -4.11 -22.17 -0.73
C HIS A 67 -5.54 -21.65 -0.90
N LEU A 68 -5.88 -21.17 -2.11
CA LEU A 68 -7.22 -20.65 -2.44
C LEU A 68 -7.92 -21.48 -3.52
N GLY A 69 -7.21 -22.39 -4.22
CA GLY A 69 -7.76 -23.15 -5.34
C GLY A 69 -7.95 -22.35 -6.63
N GLN A 70 -7.48 -21.08 -6.65
CA GLN A 70 -7.53 -20.19 -7.80
C GLN A 70 -6.25 -19.37 -7.91
N THR A 71 -5.94 -18.90 -9.12
CA THR A 71 -4.76 -18.08 -9.37
C THR A 71 -5.02 -16.60 -9.04
N PHE A 72 -3.96 -15.87 -8.70
CA PHE A 72 -3.97 -14.41 -8.72
C PHE A 72 -3.59 -13.90 -10.11
N VAL A 73 -4.23 -12.81 -10.55
CA VAL A 73 -3.89 -12.07 -11.77
C VAL A 73 -3.39 -10.69 -11.32
N ILE A 74 -2.12 -10.41 -11.53
CA ILE A 74 -1.51 -9.14 -11.10
C ILE A 74 -1.75 -8.08 -12.18
N LYS A 75 -2.46 -7.00 -11.80
CA LYS A 75 -2.78 -5.87 -12.68
C LYS A 75 -2.10 -4.60 -12.17
N ASN A 76 -1.03 -4.17 -12.85
CA ASN A 76 -0.41 -2.88 -12.52
C ASN A 76 -1.25 -1.72 -13.09
N VAL A 77 -1.63 -0.76 -12.22
CA VAL A 77 -2.40 0.45 -12.55
C VAL A 77 -1.69 1.67 -11.96
N PRO A 78 -0.51 2.03 -12.50
CA PRO A 78 0.31 3.11 -11.95
C PRO A 78 -0.25 4.49 -12.29
N GLY A 79 0.13 5.48 -11.49
CA GLY A 79 -0.12 6.89 -11.75
C GLY A 79 -0.77 7.63 -10.59
N ALA A 80 -0.62 8.95 -10.60
CA ALA A 80 -1.10 9.88 -9.57
C ALA A 80 -0.80 9.39 -8.14
N SER A 81 0.42 8.93 -7.89
CA SER A 81 0.88 8.42 -6.58
C SER A 81 0.05 7.26 -6.02
N GLY A 82 -0.46 6.39 -6.92
CA GLY A 82 -1.26 5.22 -6.58
C GLY A 82 -2.77 5.45 -6.61
N THR A 83 -3.23 6.71 -6.67
CA THR A 83 -4.67 7.02 -6.57
C THR A 83 -5.48 6.48 -7.74
N ILE A 84 -4.90 6.30 -8.94
CA ILE A 84 -5.60 5.69 -10.08
C ILE A 84 -5.98 4.25 -9.74
N GLY A 85 -5.03 3.44 -9.28
CA GLY A 85 -5.30 2.05 -8.90
C GLY A 85 -6.23 1.92 -7.69
N TRP A 86 -6.08 2.77 -6.68
CA TRP A 86 -7.00 2.75 -5.53
C TRP A 86 -8.40 3.24 -5.87
N ASN A 87 -8.57 4.18 -6.81
CA ASN A 87 -9.89 4.55 -7.31
C ASN A 87 -10.57 3.37 -8.02
N GLU A 88 -9.83 2.63 -8.85
CA GLU A 88 -10.33 1.41 -9.47
C GLU A 88 -10.74 0.36 -8.42
N LEU A 89 -9.92 0.15 -7.39
CA LEU A 89 -10.26 -0.74 -6.29
C LEU A 89 -11.53 -0.30 -5.54
N THR A 90 -11.66 1.00 -5.25
CA THR A 90 -12.81 1.56 -4.54
C THR A 90 -14.12 1.44 -5.32
N THR A 91 -14.06 1.32 -6.64
CA THR A 91 -15.23 1.15 -7.51
C THR A 91 -15.47 -0.29 -7.95
N SER A 92 -14.65 -1.23 -7.51
CA SER A 92 -14.83 -2.64 -7.82
C SER A 92 -16.00 -3.25 -7.04
N GLU A 93 -16.53 -4.36 -7.56
CA GLU A 93 -17.56 -5.12 -6.83
C GLU A 93 -16.98 -5.71 -5.53
N PRO A 94 -17.70 -5.64 -4.39
CA PRO A 94 -17.26 -6.21 -3.13
C PRO A 94 -17.52 -7.72 -3.07
N ASP A 95 -17.18 -8.47 -4.13
CA ASP A 95 -17.44 -9.90 -4.29
C ASP A 95 -16.23 -10.80 -3.97
N GLY A 96 -15.10 -10.19 -3.57
CA GLY A 96 -13.88 -10.92 -3.22
C GLY A 96 -12.97 -11.26 -4.41
N TYR A 97 -13.32 -10.90 -5.65
CA TYR A 97 -12.50 -11.19 -6.83
C TYR A 97 -11.59 -10.04 -7.27
N THR A 98 -11.68 -8.91 -6.60
CA THR A 98 -10.76 -7.77 -6.80
C THR A 98 -10.17 -7.35 -5.47
N LEU A 99 -8.87 -7.57 -5.32
CA LEU A 99 -8.05 -7.08 -4.23
C LEU A 99 -7.18 -5.93 -4.73
N GLY A 100 -6.62 -5.16 -3.83
CA GLY A 100 -5.58 -4.19 -4.18
C GLY A 100 -4.47 -4.19 -3.16
N THR A 101 -3.24 -3.94 -3.60
CA THR A 101 -2.17 -3.65 -2.68
C THR A 101 -2.33 -2.25 -2.12
N VAL A 102 -2.15 -2.13 -0.82
CA VAL A 102 -2.20 -0.86 -0.10
C VAL A 102 -0.92 -0.65 0.69
N ALA A 103 -0.61 0.61 0.94
CA ALA A 103 0.51 1.03 1.75
C ALA A 103 0.12 2.24 2.59
N THR A 104 1.01 2.68 3.45
CA THR A 104 0.91 3.94 4.21
C THR A 104 0.49 5.13 3.34
N SER A 105 0.88 5.14 2.06
CA SER A 105 0.49 6.18 1.11
C SER A 105 -1.02 6.24 0.82
N ALA A 106 -1.75 5.13 0.93
CA ALA A 106 -3.20 5.14 0.82
C ALA A 106 -3.87 5.95 1.96
N MET A 107 -3.20 6.03 3.12
CA MET A 107 -3.62 6.87 4.25
C MET A 107 -3.30 8.35 4.01
N LEU A 108 -2.16 8.61 3.38
CA LEU A 108 -1.63 9.96 3.20
C LEU A 108 -2.33 10.73 2.08
N GLN A 109 -2.62 10.10 0.93
CA GLN A 109 -3.15 10.81 -0.24
C GLN A 109 -4.44 11.60 0.03
N PRO A 110 -5.44 11.10 0.79
CA PRO A 110 -6.64 11.89 1.10
C PRO A 110 -6.36 13.14 1.93
N LEU A 111 -5.27 13.16 2.69
CA LEU A 111 -4.89 14.31 3.54
C LEU A 111 -4.49 15.54 2.70
N TYR A 112 -4.11 15.33 1.44
CA TYR A 112 -3.74 16.41 0.51
C TYR A 112 -4.93 16.97 -0.27
N LYS A 113 -6.16 16.49 0.01
CA LYS A 113 -7.41 16.92 -0.65
C LYS A 113 -7.39 16.79 -2.18
N THR A 114 -6.64 15.82 -2.69
CA THR A 114 -6.44 15.61 -4.14
C THR A 114 -7.01 14.28 -4.63
N THR A 115 -7.69 13.52 -3.75
CA THR A 115 -8.29 12.23 -4.07
C THR A 115 -9.80 12.35 -4.26
N GLN A 116 -10.32 11.50 -5.16
CA GLN A 116 -11.77 11.37 -5.36
C GLN A 116 -12.45 10.65 -4.18
N TYR A 117 -11.75 9.71 -3.55
CA TYR A 117 -12.26 8.90 -2.47
C TYR A 117 -11.40 9.07 -1.20
N HIS A 118 -12.02 8.85 -0.06
CA HIS A 118 -11.34 8.76 1.22
C HIS A 118 -11.02 7.28 1.50
N TYR A 119 -9.85 6.81 1.02
CA TYR A 119 -9.44 5.40 1.07
C TYR A 119 -9.49 4.78 2.47
N PRO A 120 -9.11 5.50 3.56
CA PRO A 120 -9.19 4.95 4.91
C PRO A 120 -10.59 4.46 5.33
N SER A 121 -11.66 5.02 4.74
CA SER A 121 -13.04 4.62 5.01
C SER A 121 -13.71 3.84 3.88
N ALA A 122 -13.23 3.96 2.64
CA ALA A 122 -13.79 3.31 1.46
C ALA A 122 -13.25 1.88 1.25
N LEU A 123 -12.02 1.62 1.72
CA LEU A 123 -11.38 0.33 1.65
C LEU A 123 -11.43 -0.38 3.00
N GLU A 124 -11.41 -1.69 2.95
CA GLU A 124 -11.32 -2.58 4.11
C GLU A 124 -9.98 -3.32 4.07
N PRO A 125 -9.09 -3.12 5.07
CA PRO A 125 -7.83 -3.84 5.14
C PRO A 125 -8.08 -5.32 5.44
N LEU A 126 -7.32 -6.21 4.76
CA LEU A 126 -7.43 -7.65 4.94
C LEU A 126 -6.25 -8.20 5.75
N VAL A 127 -5.04 -8.01 5.25
CA VAL A 127 -3.81 -8.48 5.87
C VAL A 127 -2.68 -7.48 5.63
N GLN A 128 -1.85 -7.24 6.64
CA GLN A 128 -0.52 -6.70 6.42
C GLN A 128 0.43 -7.84 6.06
N VAL A 129 1.31 -7.58 5.13
CA VAL A 129 2.30 -8.56 4.67
C VAL A 129 3.68 -8.22 5.17
N MET A 130 4.00 -6.93 5.21
CA MET A 130 5.31 -6.45 5.65
C MET A 130 5.20 -5.03 6.24
N ASP A 131 6.16 -4.69 7.09
CA ASP A 131 6.47 -3.34 7.54
C ASP A 131 7.97 -3.12 7.36
N MET A 132 8.37 -2.03 6.72
CA MET A 132 9.77 -1.77 6.45
C MET A 132 10.12 -0.30 6.56
N SER A 133 11.31 -0.04 7.08
CA SER A 133 11.84 1.30 7.15
C SER A 133 12.34 1.76 5.78
N VAL A 134 12.20 3.04 5.50
CA VAL A 134 12.81 3.61 4.30
C VAL A 134 14.31 3.81 4.51
N ILE A 135 15.05 3.79 3.41
CA ILE A 135 16.49 4.01 3.38
C ILE A 135 16.85 5.16 2.43
N VAL A 136 17.96 5.82 2.73
CA VAL A 136 18.56 6.85 1.88
C VAL A 136 19.66 6.22 1.05
N VAL A 137 19.54 6.27 -0.26
CA VAL A 137 20.41 5.57 -1.21
C VAL A 137 21.01 6.55 -2.20
N VAL A 138 22.30 6.39 -2.48
CA VAL A 138 23.06 7.15 -3.46
C VAL A 138 23.88 6.21 -4.36
N ARG A 139 24.38 6.70 -5.50
CA ARG A 139 25.34 5.94 -6.31
C ARG A 139 26.66 5.81 -5.55
N ALA A 140 27.35 4.68 -5.73
CA ALA A 140 28.57 4.36 -4.99
C ALA A 140 29.73 5.35 -5.23
N GLU A 141 29.80 5.93 -6.44
CA GLU A 141 30.81 6.92 -6.78
C GLU A 141 30.63 8.29 -6.13
N GLN A 142 29.46 8.57 -5.53
CA GLN A 142 29.26 9.83 -4.81
C GLN A 142 30.23 9.93 -3.62
N PRO A 143 30.71 11.14 -3.26
CA PRO A 143 31.71 11.29 -2.22
C PRO A 143 31.18 11.06 -0.79
N TRP A 144 29.86 10.99 -0.60
CA TRP A 144 29.22 10.85 0.70
C TRP A 144 29.25 9.39 1.19
N ASN A 145 29.74 9.14 2.40
CA ASN A 145 29.84 7.82 3.00
C ASN A 145 28.76 7.55 4.06
N ASP A 146 28.17 8.60 4.57
CA ASP A 146 27.09 8.56 5.56
C ASP A 146 26.14 9.75 5.40
N MET A 147 25.11 9.85 6.25
CA MET A 147 24.16 10.95 6.21
C MET A 147 24.78 12.29 6.61
N LYS A 148 25.83 12.27 7.42
CA LYS A 148 26.50 13.50 7.86
C LYS A 148 27.23 14.15 6.68
N ASP A 149 27.91 13.37 5.86
CA ASP A 149 28.55 13.86 4.64
C ASP A 149 27.53 14.46 3.67
N LEU A 150 26.42 13.73 3.42
CA LEU A 150 25.34 14.19 2.55
C LEU A 150 24.73 15.51 3.03
N ILE A 151 24.44 15.60 4.36
CA ILE A 151 23.82 16.77 4.97
C ILE A 151 24.77 17.98 4.93
N ASN A 152 26.04 17.78 5.21
CA ASN A 152 27.04 18.87 5.13
C ASN A 152 27.10 19.41 3.71
N TYR A 153 27.21 18.53 2.72
CA TYR A 153 27.20 18.95 1.32
C TYR A 153 25.91 19.70 0.95
N ALA A 154 24.74 19.19 1.38
CA ALA A 154 23.46 19.82 1.09
C ALA A 154 23.31 21.21 1.75
N LYS A 155 23.97 21.46 2.88
CA LYS A 155 24.02 22.78 3.53
C LYS A 155 24.92 23.78 2.76
N GLU A 156 26.03 23.29 2.24
CA GLU A 156 26.97 24.12 1.46
C GLU A 156 26.44 24.35 0.03
N HIS A 157 25.66 23.43 -0.50
CA HIS A 157 25.12 23.44 -1.87
C HIS A 157 23.59 23.27 -1.88
N PRO A 158 22.81 24.24 -1.40
CA PRO A 158 21.35 24.13 -1.33
C PRO A 158 20.72 23.93 -2.73
N GLY A 159 19.89 22.89 -2.87
CA GLY A 159 19.18 22.61 -4.12
C GLY A 159 19.92 21.73 -5.11
N GLU A 160 21.20 21.41 -4.91
CA GLU A 160 21.96 20.55 -5.83
C GLU A 160 21.64 19.07 -5.67
N ILE A 161 21.37 18.58 -4.45
CA ILE A 161 21.01 17.19 -4.20
C ILE A 161 19.51 17.01 -4.43
N LYS A 162 19.14 16.39 -5.52
CA LYS A 162 17.75 16.00 -5.79
C LYS A 162 17.49 14.60 -5.28
N PHE A 163 16.41 14.39 -4.53
CA PHE A 163 16.01 13.05 -4.14
C PHE A 163 14.75 12.58 -4.88
N GLY A 164 14.79 11.34 -5.38
CA GLY A 164 13.65 10.69 -6.03
C GLY A 164 12.80 9.88 -5.05
N HIS A 165 11.54 9.73 -5.37
CA HIS A 165 10.57 8.94 -4.61
C HIS A 165 9.43 8.43 -5.52
N SER A 166 8.59 7.51 -5.00
CA SER A 166 7.54 6.81 -5.77
C SER A 166 6.27 7.63 -6.03
N GLY A 167 6.31 8.95 -5.85
CA GLY A 167 5.21 9.86 -6.15
C GLY A 167 4.91 10.87 -5.04
N LEU A 168 4.26 11.98 -5.39
CA LEU A 168 3.92 13.05 -4.46
C LEU A 168 3.02 12.53 -3.32
N GLY A 169 3.40 12.81 -2.08
CA GLY A 169 2.66 12.42 -0.88
C GLY A 169 2.73 10.92 -0.56
N THR A 170 3.62 10.16 -1.20
CA THR A 170 3.92 8.79 -0.77
C THR A 170 4.80 8.78 0.48
N GLY A 171 4.94 7.63 1.14
CA GLY A 171 5.77 7.50 2.33
C GLY A 171 7.22 7.90 2.10
N SER A 172 7.80 7.54 0.97
CA SER A 172 9.18 7.93 0.60
C SER A 172 9.32 9.44 0.39
N HIS A 173 8.32 10.11 -0.19
CA HIS A 173 8.31 11.57 -0.27
C HIS A 173 8.29 12.21 1.12
N ILE A 174 7.36 11.78 1.99
CA ILE A 174 7.21 12.31 3.35
C ILE A 174 8.50 12.11 4.15
N ALA A 175 9.11 10.93 4.07
CA ALA A 175 10.38 10.66 4.76
C ALA A 175 11.51 11.60 4.27
N GLY A 176 11.60 11.87 2.97
CA GLY A 176 12.56 12.83 2.41
C GLY A 176 12.33 14.25 2.91
N GLU A 177 11.09 14.72 2.94
CA GLU A 177 10.75 16.04 3.49
C GLU A 177 11.00 16.12 5.00
N MET A 178 10.77 15.03 5.75
CA MET A 178 11.14 14.97 7.17
C MET A 178 12.65 15.08 7.35
N ILE A 179 13.46 14.43 6.51
CA ILE A 179 14.92 14.57 6.53
C ILE A 179 15.32 16.01 6.24
N ASN A 180 14.79 16.63 5.19
CA ASN A 180 15.03 18.04 4.88
C ASN A 180 14.77 18.95 6.09
N MET A 181 13.61 18.79 6.72
CA MET A 181 13.17 19.59 7.85
C MET A 181 14.04 19.36 9.10
N LYS A 182 14.32 18.09 9.45
CA LYS A 182 15.09 17.75 10.66
C LYS A 182 16.57 18.05 10.53
N ALA A 183 17.14 17.92 9.33
CA ALA A 183 18.54 18.25 9.07
C ALA A 183 18.77 19.73 8.73
N GLY A 184 17.70 20.51 8.47
CA GLY A 184 17.79 21.91 8.07
C GLY A 184 18.46 22.10 6.70
N VAL A 185 18.11 21.24 5.71
CA VAL A 185 18.66 21.25 4.35
C VAL A 185 17.57 21.46 3.30
N ASN A 186 17.97 21.84 2.10
CA ASN A 186 17.10 21.96 0.94
C ASN A 186 17.55 20.99 -0.14
N MET A 187 17.01 19.78 -0.12
CA MET A 187 17.15 18.80 -1.18
C MET A 187 15.81 18.73 -1.97
N PRO A 188 15.76 19.23 -3.22
CA PRO A 188 14.55 19.20 -4.02
C PRO A 188 14.08 17.75 -4.28
N GLN A 189 12.78 17.53 -4.14
CA GLN A 189 12.16 16.24 -4.44
C GLN A 189 11.85 16.08 -5.93
N VAL A 190 11.92 14.84 -6.46
CA VAL A 190 11.56 14.48 -7.83
C VAL A 190 10.61 13.29 -7.80
N PRO A 191 9.33 13.46 -8.20
CA PRO A 191 8.36 12.38 -8.18
C PRO A 191 8.47 11.48 -9.41
N PHE A 192 8.30 10.16 -9.19
CA PHE A 192 8.21 9.13 -10.21
C PHE A 192 6.89 8.34 -10.07
N LYS A 193 6.56 7.49 -11.06
CA LYS A 193 5.35 6.64 -10.98
C LYS A 193 5.51 5.44 -10.03
N GLY A 194 6.72 5.19 -9.54
CA GLY A 194 7.05 4.12 -8.61
C GLY A 194 8.54 4.06 -8.32
N ASP A 195 8.91 3.18 -7.37
CA ASP A 195 10.30 3.05 -6.90
C ASP A 195 11.25 2.57 -8.01
N SER A 196 10.79 1.73 -8.94
CA SER A 196 11.60 1.23 -10.06
C SER A 196 12.04 2.34 -11.03
N GLU A 197 11.16 3.30 -11.32
CA GLU A 197 11.50 4.45 -12.16
C GLU A 197 12.46 5.41 -11.43
N SER A 198 12.23 5.64 -10.13
CA SER A 198 13.12 6.43 -9.29
C SER A 198 14.52 5.83 -9.23
N LEU A 199 14.62 4.50 -9.03
CA LEU A 199 15.87 3.77 -9.05
C LEU A 199 16.60 3.87 -10.41
N ALA A 200 15.88 3.72 -11.51
CA ALA A 200 16.46 3.88 -12.85
C ALA A 200 17.04 5.29 -13.06
N SER A 201 16.34 6.32 -12.56
CA SER A 201 16.80 7.71 -12.62
C SER A 201 18.06 7.95 -11.76
N LEU A 202 18.16 7.33 -10.58
CA LEU A 202 19.37 7.36 -9.75
C LEU A 202 20.55 6.70 -10.48
N LEU A 203 20.34 5.49 -11.00
CA LEU A 203 21.38 4.74 -11.72
C LEU A 203 21.87 5.48 -12.98
N GLY A 204 20.97 6.21 -13.64
CA GLY A 204 21.29 7.06 -14.79
C GLY A 204 21.94 8.40 -14.43
N GLY A 205 22.06 8.75 -13.13
CA GLY A 205 22.69 10.00 -12.68
C GLY A 205 21.82 11.25 -12.82
N HIS A 206 20.53 11.10 -13.12
CA HIS A 206 19.61 12.23 -13.28
C HIS A 206 19.19 12.85 -11.92
N ILE A 207 19.31 12.08 -10.85
CA ILE A 207 19.11 12.48 -9.45
C ILE A 207 20.28 11.95 -8.60
N GLN A 208 20.50 12.54 -7.44
CA GLN A 208 21.64 12.24 -6.56
C GLN A 208 21.32 11.23 -5.49
N ALA A 209 20.08 11.19 -5.01
CA ALA A 209 19.62 10.27 -3.97
C ALA A 209 18.24 9.72 -4.29
N ILE A 210 17.85 8.62 -3.68
CA ILE A 210 16.47 8.16 -3.58
C ILE A 210 16.13 7.82 -2.12
N ILE A 211 14.85 8.01 -1.80
CA ILE A 211 14.25 7.47 -0.57
C ILE A 211 13.37 6.30 -1.00
N ALA A 212 13.71 5.10 -0.58
CA ALA A 212 13.13 3.89 -1.14
C ALA A 212 13.06 2.73 -0.13
N PRO A 213 12.27 1.68 -0.40
CA PRO A 213 12.33 0.44 0.37
C PRO A 213 13.62 -0.35 0.06
N PRO A 214 14.17 -1.09 1.03
CA PRO A 214 15.39 -1.87 0.88
C PRO A 214 15.38 -2.87 -0.31
N PRO A 215 14.26 -3.58 -0.61
CA PRO A 215 14.29 -4.69 -1.57
C PRO A 215 14.79 -4.32 -2.95
N ILE A 216 14.37 -3.14 -3.45
CA ILE A 216 14.66 -2.75 -4.84
C ILE A 216 16.13 -2.41 -5.10
N ILE A 217 16.93 -2.19 -4.03
CA ILE A 217 18.32 -1.74 -4.17
C ILE A 217 19.35 -2.81 -3.81
N LYS A 218 18.97 -3.93 -3.19
CA LYS A 218 19.90 -4.89 -2.60
C LYS A 218 20.94 -5.41 -3.57
N GLU A 219 20.55 -5.84 -4.77
CA GLU A 219 21.48 -6.35 -5.77
C GLU A 219 22.44 -5.27 -6.27
N TYR A 220 22.00 -4.01 -6.28
CA TYR A 220 22.86 -2.88 -6.66
C TYR A 220 23.87 -2.51 -5.57
N VAL A 221 23.49 -2.65 -4.30
CA VAL A 221 24.42 -2.50 -3.17
C VAL A 221 25.43 -3.64 -3.16
N LYS A 222 24.98 -4.88 -3.33
CA LYS A 222 25.82 -6.08 -3.40
C LYS A 222 26.83 -6.02 -4.55
N SER A 223 26.43 -5.45 -5.70
CA SER A 223 27.33 -5.25 -6.85
C SER A 223 28.19 -4.00 -6.76
N GLY A 224 28.12 -3.23 -5.67
CA GLY A 224 28.91 -2.01 -5.46
C GLY A 224 28.49 -0.82 -6.34
N ARG A 225 27.32 -0.84 -6.97
CA ARG A 225 26.80 0.27 -7.79
C ARG A 225 26.10 1.35 -6.97
N LEU A 226 25.48 0.95 -5.86
CA LEU A 226 24.78 1.83 -4.92
C LEU A 226 25.34 1.65 -3.51
N LYS A 227 25.16 2.65 -2.66
CA LYS A 227 25.41 2.58 -1.23
C LYS A 227 24.25 3.20 -0.47
N VAL A 228 23.98 2.68 0.73
CA VAL A 228 22.94 3.16 1.65
C VAL A 228 23.62 4.03 2.71
N LEU A 229 23.18 5.26 2.85
CA LEU A 229 23.75 6.22 3.80
C LEU A 229 23.08 6.15 5.18
N GLY A 230 21.81 5.74 5.24
CA GLY A 230 21.09 5.68 6.50
C GLY A 230 19.71 5.01 6.38
N ILE A 231 19.20 4.55 7.52
CA ILE A 231 17.94 3.85 7.68
C ILE A 231 17.03 4.65 8.60
N ALA A 232 15.81 4.92 8.19
CA ALA A 232 14.81 5.66 8.99
C ALA A 232 14.11 4.75 10.00
N SER A 233 14.85 4.12 10.90
CA SER A 233 14.32 3.22 11.94
C SER A 233 14.94 3.50 13.31
N THR A 234 14.32 2.93 14.34
CA THR A 234 14.85 2.96 15.72
C THR A 234 15.97 1.94 15.94
N LYS A 235 16.10 0.96 15.04
CA LYS A 235 17.10 -0.13 15.10
C LYS A 235 17.68 -0.36 13.71
N ARG A 236 18.92 -0.83 13.65
CA ARG A 236 19.52 -1.30 12.39
C ARG A 236 18.77 -2.52 11.87
N ILE A 237 18.70 -2.66 10.56
CA ILE A 237 18.03 -3.81 9.91
C ILE A 237 18.90 -5.05 10.11
N ASN A 238 18.28 -6.15 10.53
CA ASN A 238 18.96 -7.45 10.61
C ASN A 238 19.02 -8.11 9.23
N ASP A 239 19.90 -7.61 8.38
CA ASP A 239 20.06 -8.02 6.99
C ASP A 239 21.55 -8.14 6.64
N PRO A 240 21.99 -9.22 5.96
CA PRO A 240 23.42 -9.44 5.66
C PRO A 240 24.10 -8.29 4.91
N ILE A 241 23.34 -7.53 4.10
CA ILE A 241 23.87 -6.42 3.27
C ILE A 241 23.77 -5.09 4.00
N LEU A 242 22.72 -4.91 4.82
CA LEU A 242 22.35 -3.61 5.40
C LEU A 242 22.61 -3.50 6.91
N SER A 243 23.02 -4.58 7.59
CA SER A 243 23.22 -4.62 9.06
C SER A 243 24.25 -3.61 9.58
N ASN A 244 25.24 -3.25 8.76
CA ASN A 244 26.25 -2.25 9.10
C ASN A 244 25.81 -0.81 8.84
N VAL A 245 24.68 -0.59 8.15
CA VAL A 245 24.19 0.75 7.84
C VAL A 245 23.59 1.37 9.11
N PRO A 246 24.06 2.54 9.55
CA PRO A 246 23.52 3.19 10.74
C PRO A 246 22.11 3.73 10.50
N THR A 247 21.34 3.85 11.57
CA THR A 247 20.05 4.55 11.52
C THR A 247 20.26 6.06 11.34
N LEU A 248 19.22 6.76 10.89
CA LEU A 248 19.25 8.23 10.83
C LEU A 248 19.43 8.83 12.23
N GLN A 249 18.80 8.25 13.26
CA GLN A 249 18.94 8.70 14.64
C GLN A 249 20.37 8.52 15.18
N GLU A 250 21.06 7.39 14.88
CA GLU A 250 22.47 7.20 15.23
C GLU A 250 23.38 8.29 14.60
N GLN A 251 22.95 8.89 13.50
CA GLN A 251 23.67 9.93 12.77
C GLN A 251 23.18 11.36 13.09
N GLY A 252 22.34 11.51 14.13
CA GLY A 252 21.84 12.81 14.59
C GLY A 252 20.64 13.38 13.81
N VAL A 253 20.03 12.59 12.92
CA VAL A 253 18.82 12.96 12.19
C VAL A 253 17.62 12.26 12.80
N ASP A 254 16.84 12.99 13.61
CA ASP A 254 15.68 12.42 14.31
C ASP A 254 14.49 12.16 13.37
N VAL A 255 14.66 11.17 12.50
CA VAL A 255 13.64 10.68 11.57
C VAL A 255 13.49 9.16 11.72
N VAL A 256 12.30 8.74 12.10
CA VAL A 256 11.85 7.34 12.08
C VAL A 256 10.61 7.30 11.19
N PHE A 257 10.70 6.52 10.13
CA PHE A 257 9.61 6.35 9.21
C PHE A 257 9.65 4.94 8.60
N SER A 258 8.58 4.19 8.80
CA SER A 258 8.35 2.93 8.11
C SER A 258 7.07 3.01 7.31
N PHE A 259 6.97 2.17 6.31
CA PHE A 259 5.73 1.93 5.61
C PHE A 259 5.47 0.43 5.50
N TRP A 260 4.22 0.12 5.66
CA TRP A 260 3.73 -1.24 5.51
C TRP A 260 3.11 -1.44 4.13
N TYR A 261 3.17 -2.67 3.66
CA TYR A 261 2.39 -3.14 2.52
C TYR A 261 1.41 -4.21 2.99
N GLY A 262 0.21 -4.13 2.46
CA GLY A 262 -0.85 -5.07 2.75
C GLY A 262 -1.80 -5.22 1.58
N LEU A 263 -2.84 -6.00 1.79
CA LEU A 263 -3.96 -6.16 0.87
C LEU A 263 -5.23 -5.58 1.47
N ALA A 264 -6.02 -4.96 0.62
CA ALA A 264 -7.34 -4.43 0.94
C ALA A 264 -8.33 -4.73 -0.16
N VAL A 265 -9.60 -4.53 0.14
CA VAL A 265 -10.73 -4.66 -0.79
C VAL A 265 -11.64 -3.45 -0.71
N HIS A 266 -12.56 -3.32 -1.68
CA HIS A 266 -13.70 -2.44 -1.53
C HIS A 266 -14.57 -2.91 -0.35
N LYS A 267 -14.97 -1.96 0.50
CA LYS A 267 -15.76 -2.23 1.71
C LYS A 267 -17.12 -2.82 1.37
N GLY A 268 -17.59 -3.75 2.20
CA GLY A 268 -18.91 -4.34 2.07
C GLY A 268 -18.92 -5.78 1.54
N MET A 269 -17.76 -6.44 1.50
CA MET A 269 -17.68 -7.86 1.13
C MET A 269 -18.49 -8.75 2.10
N PRO A 270 -19.23 -9.76 1.59
CA PRO A 270 -19.93 -10.74 2.44
C PRO A 270 -18.98 -11.42 3.43
N LYS A 271 -19.42 -11.61 4.66
CA LYS A 271 -18.58 -12.13 5.76
C LYS A 271 -17.99 -13.51 5.45
N GLU A 272 -18.76 -14.38 4.84
CA GLU A 272 -18.37 -15.75 4.52
C GLU A 272 -17.29 -15.79 3.43
N ILE A 273 -17.40 -14.95 2.39
CA ILE A 273 -16.40 -14.78 1.34
C ILE A 273 -15.11 -14.22 1.97
N LYS A 274 -15.25 -13.20 2.81
CA LYS A 274 -14.13 -12.59 3.52
C LYS A 274 -13.39 -13.60 4.39
N ALA A 275 -14.10 -14.43 5.15
CA ALA A 275 -13.49 -15.45 5.99
C ALA A 275 -12.68 -16.47 5.18
N LYS A 276 -13.19 -16.94 4.04
CA LYS A 276 -12.46 -17.85 3.14
C LYS A 276 -11.21 -17.18 2.56
N LEU A 277 -11.35 -15.94 2.12
CA LEU A 277 -10.23 -15.17 1.56
C LEU A 277 -9.13 -14.95 2.59
N LEU A 278 -9.49 -14.50 3.80
CA LEU A 278 -8.54 -14.27 4.91
C LEU A 278 -7.79 -15.55 5.27
N ALA A 279 -8.50 -16.68 5.41
CA ALA A 279 -7.88 -17.97 5.71
C ALA A 279 -6.89 -18.42 4.61
N GLY A 280 -7.18 -18.11 3.35
CA GLY A 280 -6.27 -18.38 2.24
C GLY A 280 -5.06 -17.44 2.23
N LEU A 281 -5.27 -16.16 2.44
CA LEU A 281 -4.19 -15.15 2.52
C LEU A 281 -3.23 -15.42 3.67
N GLU A 282 -3.76 -15.76 4.86
CA GLU A 282 -2.94 -16.14 6.01
C GLU A 282 -2.03 -17.33 5.68
N LYS A 283 -2.57 -18.37 5.03
CA LYS A 283 -1.77 -19.53 4.59
C LYS A 283 -0.70 -19.16 3.57
N ILE A 284 -1.02 -18.26 2.63
CA ILE A 284 -0.07 -17.79 1.61
C ILE A 284 1.07 -17.03 2.27
N VAL A 285 0.76 -16.04 3.13
CA VAL A 285 1.76 -15.16 3.73
C VAL A 285 2.66 -15.91 4.71
N ASN A 286 2.14 -16.95 5.38
CA ASN A 286 2.90 -17.79 6.31
C ASN A 286 3.49 -19.06 5.63
N ASP A 287 3.32 -19.25 4.31
CA ASP A 287 3.92 -20.37 3.61
C ASP A 287 5.45 -20.22 3.61
N PRO A 288 6.21 -21.28 4.01
CA PRO A 288 7.67 -21.22 4.04
C PRO A 288 8.30 -20.81 2.70
N GLU A 289 7.69 -21.21 1.56
CA GLU A 289 8.15 -20.81 0.23
C GLU A 289 7.96 -19.30 0.01
N TYR A 290 6.83 -18.74 0.47
CA TYR A 290 6.59 -17.31 0.40
C TYR A 290 7.62 -16.53 1.24
N VAL A 291 7.77 -16.92 2.51
CA VAL A 291 8.70 -16.26 3.45
C VAL A 291 10.14 -16.29 2.92
N ASP A 292 10.57 -17.44 2.40
CA ASP A 292 11.92 -17.59 1.82
C ASP A 292 12.11 -16.73 0.55
N ASN A 293 11.12 -16.71 -0.35
CA ASN A 293 11.14 -15.86 -1.53
C ASN A 293 11.16 -14.37 -1.18
N MET A 294 10.36 -13.95 -0.22
CA MET A 294 10.35 -12.57 0.27
C MET A 294 11.71 -12.19 0.88
N LYS A 295 12.27 -13.06 1.71
CA LYS A 295 13.60 -12.86 2.31
C LYS A 295 14.70 -12.76 1.26
N LYS A 296 14.70 -13.59 0.23
CA LYS A 296 15.65 -13.51 -0.91
C LYS A 296 15.55 -12.18 -1.65
N MET A 297 14.36 -11.60 -1.73
CA MET A 297 14.14 -10.26 -2.29
C MET A 297 14.47 -9.15 -1.29
N GLY A 298 14.86 -9.49 -0.05
CA GLY A 298 15.17 -8.55 1.01
C GLY A 298 13.96 -7.93 1.69
N MET A 299 12.83 -8.59 1.61
CA MET A 299 11.58 -8.22 2.23
C MET A 299 11.32 -9.18 3.39
N ASP A 300 11.39 -8.71 4.62
CA ASP A 300 10.98 -9.50 5.76
C ASP A 300 9.46 -9.46 5.88
N VAL A 301 8.85 -10.64 6.02
CA VAL A 301 7.41 -10.76 6.23
C VAL A 301 7.07 -10.36 7.66
N GLU A 302 6.19 -9.40 7.81
CA GLU A 302 5.62 -8.97 9.09
C GLU A 302 4.09 -9.03 8.99
N TYR A 303 3.57 -10.24 9.20
CA TYR A 303 2.16 -10.53 9.05
C TYR A 303 1.34 -9.96 10.20
N LEU A 304 0.28 -9.21 9.86
CA LEU A 304 -0.82 -8.91 10.76
C LEU A 304 -2.11 -9.42 10.13
N GLY A 305 -2.92 -10.11 10.94
CA GLY A 305 -4.29 -10.50 10.57
C GLY A 305 -5.21 -9.29 10.44
N GLN A 306 -6.44 -9.54 9.99
CA GLN A 306 -7.38 -8.45 9.68
C GLN A 306 -7.57 -7.48 10.84
N GLN A 307 -7.84 -7.98 12.05
CA GLN A 307 -8.14 -7.13 13.20
C GLN A 307 -6.94 -6.25 13.58
N GLU A 308 -5.75 -6.83 13.73
CA GLU A 308 -4.54 -6.10 14.08
C GLU A 308 -4.15 -5.09 12.99
N PHE A 309 -4.35 -5.46 11.72
CA PHE A 309 -4.08 -4.56 10.61
C PHE A 309 -5.09 -3.41 10.54
N GLU A 310 -6.36 -3.64 10.86
CA GLU A 310 -7.37 -2.58 10.95
C GLU A 310 -7.06 -1.59 12.09
N GLU A 311 -6.63 -2.07 13.25
CA GLU A 311 -6.19 -1.23 14.37
C GLU A 311 -4.98 -0.37 13.97
N LYS A 312 -3.97 -0.97 13.32
CA LYS A 312 -2.80 -0.27 12.79
C LYS A 312 -3.19 0.75 11.70
N TRP A 313 -4.08 0.39 10.78
CA TRP A 313 -4.60 1.25 9.73
C TRP A 313 -5.21 2.54 10.30
N LEU A 314 -6.06 2.43 11.31
CA LEU A 314 -6.70 3.58 11.96
C LEU A 314 -5.71 4.41 12.79
N SER A 315 -4.82 3.75 13.52
CA SER A 315 -3.78 4.39 14.32
C SER A 315 -2.81 5.17 13.44
N ASP A 316 -2.32 4.56 12.36
CA ASP A 316 -1.41 5.20 11.41
C ASP A 316 -2.07 6.37 10.69
N TYR A 317 -3.34 6.25 10.28
CA TYR A 317 -4.07 7.37 9.70
C TYR A 317 -4.12 8.58 10.66
N THR A 318 -4.40 8.33 11.94
CA THR A 318 -4.45 9.38 12.96
C THR A 318 -3.08 10.03 13.16
N ARG A 319 -2.02 9.22 13.31
CA ARG A 319 -0.63 9.68 13.49
C ARG A 319 -0.14 10.48 12.28
N LEU A 320 -0.35 9.96 11.07
CA LEU A 320 0.09 10.60 9.83
C LEU A 320 -0.68 11.88 9.54
N SER A 321 -1.98 11.92 9.86
CA SER A 321 -2.78 13.16 9.75
C SER A 321 -2.19 14.28 10.59
N LYS A 322 -1.74 13.96 11.81
CA LYS A 322 -1.07 14.92 12.69
C LYS A 322 0.25 15.40 12.09
N ILE A 323 1.11 14.48 11.63
CA ILE A 323 2.41 14.81 11.02
C ILE A 323 2.22 15.71 9.79
N VAL A 324 1.32 15.35 8.88
CA VAL A 324 1.05 16.12 7.65
C VAL A 324 0.57 17.54 7.99
N LYS A 325 -0.32 17.67 8.98
CA LYS A 325 -0.84 18.98 9.43
C LYS A 325 0.24 19.86 10.08
N GLU A 326 1.06 19.27 10.96
CA GLU A 326 2.07 20.03 11.74
C GLU A 326 3.31 20.41 10.91
N SER A 327 3.62 19.62 9.87
CA SER A 327 4.81 19.84 9.03
C SER A 327 4.61 20.84 7.88
N GLY A 328 3.37 21.23 7.58
CA GLY A 328 3.05 22.05 6.40
C GLY A 328 3.30 21.34 5.06
N ILE A 329 3.49 20.00 5.08
CA ILE A 329 3.75 19.22 3.86
C ILE A 329 2.54 19.24 2.92
N ALA A 330 1.31 19.28 3.47
CA ALA A 330 0.09 19.32 2.65
C ALA A 330 0.05 20.55 1.74
N GLU A 331 0.40 21.71 2.28
CA GLU A 331 0.45 22.98 1.55
C GLU A 331 1.54 22.96 0.46
N LYS A 332 2.71 22.40 0.76
CA LYS A 332 3.80 22.22 -0.21
C LYS A 332 3.36 21.31 -1.38
N ILE A 333 2.69 20.19 -1.08
CA ILE A 333 2.19 19.25 -2.09
C ILE A 333 1.10 19.90 -2.92
N ALA A 334 0.18 20.65 -2.31
CA ALA A 334 -0.86 21.38 -3.03
C ALA A 334 -0.28 22.43 -4.00
N ALA A 335 0.75 23.16 -3.57
CA ALA A 335 1.44 24.15 -4.40
C ALA A 335 2.18 23.55 -5.60
N GLN A 336 2.62 22.29 -5.52
CA GLN A 336 3.34 21.59 -6.60
C GLN A 336 2.39 20.91 -7.62
N LYS A 337 1.12 20.75 -7.29
CA LYS A 337 0.10 20.15 -8.19
C LYS A 337 -0.64 21.19 -9.06
N ASN A 338 -0.50 22.47 -8.75
CA ASN A 338 -0.99 23.61 -9.52
C ASN A 338 0.12 24.16 -10.43
#